data_a6215dfd8cba55b08d4687f74a4e7256
#
_entry.id   a6215dfd8cba55b08d4687f74a4e7256
#
_cell.length_a   1.000
_cell.length_b   1.000
_cell.length_c   1.000
_cell.angle_alpha   90.00
_cell.angle_beta   90.00
_cell.angle_gamma   90.00
#
_symmetry.space_group_name_H-M   'P 1'
#
loop_
_entity.id
_entity.type
_entity.pdbx_description
1 polymer ?
#
loop_
_entity_poly.entity_id
_entity_poly.type
_entity_poly.pdbx_seq_one_letter_code
_entity_poly.pdbx_strand_id
1 'polypeptide(L)'
;MADLVSHPDEVKVVSKRFGKGATDLDRYLELDGYQAVQKALAMQPDAIVNLVKDSGLRGRGGAGFNTGMKWSFVPKQAARPKYILCNGDESEPGTCKDRLIFEHDPHAVIEGVVIAGIATGSHAGYIYVRGEYRYLLEIMQKAIKDAYARGFLGKNIFGSGYDFEVYWHGGAGAYEVGEESALMESLEGKRGIPRIRPPFPAVVGLWGGPTVINNAETLASVPHILLGGAEWFAKLGPPKNGGTRLFCLSGHLNRPGVYELPMGYNLKKMIYDVGGGIPNGRTLKAVVPGGSSCPILTPGEIDVSMDFDSMMKAGSMLGSGGLVVVDDTTCMVKFALRIMKFYQHESCGWCIPCREGTDWLKKTLTRFHAGGGVKKDIDNIQYLSENMLGRTFCPLGDAAAMPTIAFVKKFRREFEDHLDGRPCPYEKAGVAEEMAALSH
;
A
#
# COMPACT_ATOMS: atom_id res chain seq x y z
N MET A 1 4.26 -21.69 -1.25
CA MET A 1 3.68 -20.55 -1.99
C MET A 1 2.19 -20.54 -1.72
N ALA A 2 1.60 -19.38 -1.43
CA ALA A 2 0.15 -19.32 -1.33
C ALA A 2 -0.44 -19.66 -2.70
N ASP A 3 -1.50 -20.48 -2.72
CA ASP A 3 -2.17 -20.83 -3.97
C ASP A 3 -2.69 -19.53 -4.62
N LEU A 4 -2.36 -19.34 -5.91
CA LEU A 4 -2.89 -18.24 -6.69
C LEU A 4 -4.39 -18.46 -6.89
N VAL A 5 -5.20 -17.63 -6.25
CA VAL A 5 -6.65 -17.63 -6.46
C VAL A 5 -7.00 -17.00 -7.81
N SER A 6 -8.14 -17.35 -8.35
CA SER A 6 -8.62 -16.80 -9.63
C SER A 6 -10.14 -16.63 -9.61
N HIS A 7 -10.60 -15.56 -10.26
CA HIS A 7 -12.03 -15.28 -10.45
C HIS A 7 -12.30 -14.85 -11.90
N PRO A 8 -13.47 -15.19 -12.48
CA PRO A 8 -13.80 -14.81 -13.86
C PRO A 8 -13.77 -13.31 -14.17
N ASP A 9 -14.04 -12.47 -13.17
CA ASP A 9 -14.04 -11.00 -13.34
C ASP A 9 -12.65 -10.37 -13.30
N GLU A 10 -11.58 -11.16 -13.09
CA GLU A 10 -10.21 -10.66 -13.11
C GLU A 10 -9.80 -10.20 -14.50
N VAL A 11 -9.11 -9.07 -14.53
CA VAL A 11 -8.41 -8.57 -15.71
C VAL A 11 -6.91 -8.53 -15.39
N LYS A 12 -6.20 -9.58 -15.80
CA LYS A 12 -4.78 -9.78 -15.45
C LYS A 12 -3.87 -8.91 -16.31
N VAL A 13 -3.36 -7.84 -15.73
CA VAL A 13 -2.35 -6.95 -16.30
C VAL A 13 -1.01 -7.18 -15.59
N VAL A 14 -0.92 -6.83 -14.32
CA VAL A 14 0.28 -7.02 -13.49
C VAL A 14 0.47 -8.51 -13.18
N SER A 15 -0.59 -9.21 -12.85
CA SER A 15 -0.54 -10.64 -12.50
C SER A 15 -0.55 -11.58 -13.71
N LYS A 16 -0.49 -11.08 -14.94
CA LYS A 16 -0.58 -11.93 -16.15
C LYS A 16 0.50 -13.01 -16.24
N ARG A 17 1.65 -12.80 -15.57
CA ARG A 17 2.79 -13.73 -15.55
C ARG A 17 2.88 -14.56 -14.27
N PHE A 18 2.02 -14.32 -13.26
CA PHE A 18 2.05 -15.07 -12.01
C PHE A 18 1.86 -16.56 -12.26
N GLY A 19 2.66 -17.39 -11.59
CA GLY A 19 2.65 -18.84 -11.77
C GLY A 19 3.24 -19.36 -13.08
N LYS A 20 3.77 -18.48 -13.97
CA LYS A 20 4.31 -18.87 -15.27
C LYS A 20 5.85 -18.95 -15.32
N GLY A 21 6.51 -18.84 -14.16
CA GLY A 21 7.96 -18.95 -14.06
C GLY A 21 8.73 -17.68 -14.45
N ALA A 22 8.09 -16.50 -14.40
CA ALA A 22 8.68 -15.21 -14.77
C ALA A 22 9.78 -14.70 -13.82
N THR A 23 10.13 -15.45 -12.79
CA THR A 23 11.34 -15.26 -11.96
C THR A 23 12.63 -15.68 -12.69
N ASP A 24 12.50 -16.54 -13.71
CA ASP A 24 13.57 -16.89 -14.62
C ASP A 24 13.59 -15.90 -15.78
N LEU A 25 14.78 -15.37 -16.10
CA LEU A 25 14.91 -14.31 -17.10
C LEU A 25 14.57 -14.79 -18.51
N ASP A 26 14.98 -16.01 -18.90
CA ASP A 26 14.67 -16.52 -20.24
C ASP A 26 13.17 -16.72 -20.41
N ARG A 27 12.52 -17.25 -19.36
CA ARG A 27 11.06 -17.38 -19.35
C ARG A 27 10.34 -16.03 -19.34
N TYR A 28 10.89 -15.05 -18.64
CA TYR A 28 10.34 -13.69 -18.66
C TYR A 28 10.40 -13.07 -20.06
N LEU A 29 11.51 -13.27 -20.77
CA LEU A 29 11.70 -12.80 -22.16
C LEU A 29 10.69 -13.46 -23.13
N GLU A 30 10.42 -14.77 -22.99
CA GLU A 30 9.37 -15.46 -23.76
C GLU A 30 7.96 -14.88 -23.52
N LEU A 31 7.74 -14.23 -22.39
CA LEU A 31 6.48 -13.60 -21.96
C LEU A 31 6.48 -12.08 -22.21
N ASP A 32 7.13 -11.61 -23.25
CA ASP A 32 7.24 -10.19 -23.65
C ASP A 32 8.05 -9.30 -22.69
N GLY A 33 8.90 -9.91 -21.87
CA GLY A 33 9.74 -9.17 -20.91
C GLY A 33 10.78 -8.27 -21.60
N TYR A 34 11.06 -7.15 -20.96
CA TYR A 34 12.01 -6.10 -21.39
C TYR A 34 11.72 -5.43 -22.76
N GLN A 35 10.67 -5.81 -23.47
CA GLN A 35 10.25 -5.12 -24.70
C GLN A 35 9.85 -3.67 -24.43
N ALA A 36 9.27 -3.41 -23.25
CA ALA A 36 8.86 -2.05 -22.86
C ALA A 36 10.09 -1.16 -22.59
N VAL A 37 11.17 -1.68 -22.01
CA VAL A 37 12.44 -0.93 -21.88
C VAL A 37 13.03 -0.59 -23.25
N GLN A 38 13.09 -1.55 -24.17
CA GLN A 38 13.59 -1.30 -25.54
C GLN A 38 12.77 -0.21 -26.23
N LYS A 39 11.44 -0.26 -26.09
CA LYS A 39 10.54 0.79 -26.61
C LYS A 39 10.81 2.14 -25.93
N ALA A 40 11.00 2.16 -24.61
CA ALA A 40 11.28 3.39 -23.85
C ALA A 40 12.60 4.05 -24.28
N LEU A 41 13.65 3.26 -24.53
CA LEU A 41 14.95 3.75 -25.01
C LEU A 41 14.86 4.42 -26.38
N ALA A 42 13.88 4.06 -27.21
CA ALA A 42 13.61 4.71 -28.50
C ALA A 42 12.69 5.94 -28.41
N MET A 43 12.13 6.23 -27.23
CA MET A 43 11.20 7.34 -27.02
C MET A 43 11.89 8.57 -26.41
N GLN A 44 11.32 9.75 -26.65
CA GLN A 44 11.72 10.94 -25.89
C GLN A 44 11.21 10.83 -24.44
N PRO A 45 11.99 11.24 -23.42
CA PRO A 45 11.59 11.17 -22.01
C PRO A 45 10.21 11.79 -21.71
N ASP A 46 9.93 12.97 -22.24
CA ASP A 46 8.63 13.65 -22.07
C ASP A 46 7.47 12.83 -22.68
N ALA A 47 7.69 12.09 -23.76
CA ALA A 47 6.67 11.23 -24.35
C ALA A 47 6.31 10.05 -23.41
N ILE A 48 7.29 9.49 -22.71
CA ILE A 48 7.06 8.44 -21.70
C ILE A 48 6.27 9.02 -20.52
N VAL A 49 6.68 10.19 -20.01
CA VAL A 49 5.98 10.90 -18.92
C VAL A 49 4.50 11.15 -19.29
N ASN A 50 4.26 11.66 -20.50
CA ASN A 50 2.89 11.93 -20.96
C ASN A 50 2.09 10.65 -21.14
N LEU A 51 2.67 9.60 -21.71
CA LEU A 51 2.02 8.30 -21.87
C LEU A 51 1.54 7.74 -20.51
N VAL A 52 2.40 7.78 -19.48
CA VAL A 52 2.04 7.33 -18.14
C VAL A 52 1.02 8.28 -17.47
N LYS A 53 1.12 9.59 -17.70
CA LYS A 53 0.15 10.56 -17.20
C LYS A 53 -1.24 10.34 -17.79
N ASP A 54 -1.32 10.18 -19.11
CA ASP A 54 -2.56 10.04 -19.87
C ASP A 54 -3.22 8.66 -19.64
N SER A 55 -2.44 7.64 -19.25
CA SER A 55 -2.98 6.33 -18.85
C SER A 55 -3.87 6.39 -17.60
N GLY A 56 -3.84 7.49 -16.85
CA GLY A 56 -4.57 7.61 -15.60
C GLY A 56 -4.03 6.73 -14.47
N LEU A 57 -2.80 6.20 -14.59
CA LEU A 57 -2.16 5.42 -13.53
C LEU A 57 -1.94 6.30 -12.29
N ARG A 58 -2.64 5.98 -11.22
CA ARG A 58 -2.45 6.57 -9.89
C ARG A 58 -1.63 5.64 -9.00
N GLY A 59 -0.82 6.19 -8.11
CA GLY A 59 0.02 5.43 -7.19
C GLY A 59 -0.75 4.35 -6.43
N ARG A 60 -0.26 3.10 -6.44
CA ARG A 60 -0.88 1.92 -5.82
C ARG A 60 -0.48 1.73 -4.35
N GLY A 61 0.40 2.61 -3.83
CA GLY A 61 0.85 2.55 -2.43
C GLY A 61 -0.11 3.10 -1.38
N GLY A 62 -1.20 3.79 -1.80
CA GLY A 62 -2.21 4.32 -0.87
C GLY A 62 -2.70 5.72 -1.21
N ALA A 63 -1.82 6.70 -1.38
CA ALA A 63 -2.19 8.11 -1.61
C ALA A 63 -2.81 8.41 -2.99
N GLY A 64 -2.60 7.55 -3.99
CA GLY A 64 -3.26 7.68 -5.29
C GLY A 64 -2.89 8.91 -6.12
N PHE A 65 -1.69 9.46 -5.98
CA PHE A 65 -1.22 10.56 -6.82
C PHE A 65 -0.95 10.07 -8.25
N ASN A 66 -1.24 10.88 -9.29
CA ASN A 66 -0.99 10.51 -10.69
C ASN A 66 0.51 10.31 -10.93
N THR A 67 0.88 9.14 -11.42
CA THR A 67 2.29 8.70 -11.55
C THR A 67 3.05 9.55 -12.56
N GLY A 68 2.50 9.77 -13.74
CA GLY A 68 3.16 10.59 -14.77
C GLY A 68 3.30 12.05 -14.34
N MET A 69 2.30 12.60 -13.63
CA MET A 69 2.41 13.93 -13.06
C MET A 69 3.53 14.01 -12.00
N LYS A 70 3.67 12.99 -11.15
CA LYS A 70 4.79 12.93 -10.18
C LYS A 70 6.15 12.96 -10.90
N TRP A 71 6.29 12.22 -12.00
CA TRP A 71 7.52 12.21 -12.78
C TRP A 71 7.83 13.54 -13.45
N SER A 72 6.80 14.30 -13.89
CA SER A 72 6.99 15.61 -14.51
C SER A 72 7.55 16.69 -13.56
N PHE A 73 7.53 16.47 -12.25
CA PHE A 73 8.11 17.40 -11.28
C PHE A 73 9.63 17.30 -11.14
N VAL A 74 10.25 16.27 -11.73
CA VAL A 74 11.71 16.12 -11.70
C VAL A 74 12.36 17.16 -12.60
N PRO A 75 13.28 17.98 -12.09
CA PRO A 75 13.99 18.97 -12.92
C PRO A 75 14.73 18.29 -14.07
N LYS A 76 14.60 18.83 -15.29
CA LYS A 76 15.32 18.30 -16.47
C LYS A 76 16.84 18.38 -16.27
N GLN A 77 17.30 19.50 -15.71
CA GLN A 77 18.70 19.71 -15.32
C GLN A 77 18.81 19.71 -13.80
N ALA A 78 19.75 18.99 -13.28
CA ALA A 78 20.05 18.93 -11.83
C ALA A 78 21.57 18.89 -11.62
N ALA A 79 22.02 19.61 -10.59
CA ALA A 79 23.43 19.61 -10.19
C ALA A 79 23.89 18.31 -9.53
N ARG A 80 22.93 17.47 -9.10
CA ARG A 80 23.17 16.17 -8.44
C ARG A 80 22.55 15.04 -9.23
N PRO A 81 23.04 13.79 -9.07
CA PRO A 81 22.41 12.62 -9.66
C PRO A 81 20.94 12.51 -9.28
N LYS A 82 20.14 11.97 -10.20
CA LYS A 82 18.72 11.69 -9.97
C LYS A 82 18.53 10.20 -9.67
N TYR A 83 17.53 9.89 -8.86
CA TYR A 83 17.29 8.53 -8.40
C TYR A 83 15.84 8.10 -8.59
N ILE A 84 15.66 6.80 -8.86
CA ILE A 84 14.37 6.11 -8.79
C ILE A 84 14.36 5.24 -7.55
N LEU A 85 13.29 5.29 -6.79
CA LEU A 85 13.13 4.50 -5.59
C LEU A 85 11.83 3.71 -5.65
N CYS A 86 11.96 2.38 -5.75
CA CYS A 86 10.84 1.48 -5.63
C CYS A 86 10.52 1.26 -4.16
N ASN A 87 9.35 1.70 -3.73
CA ASN A 87 8.84 1.46 -2.39
C ASN A 87 8.12 0.10 -2.35
N GLY A 88 8.82 -0.91 -1.87
CA GLY A 88 8.32 -2.24 -1.54
C GLY A 88 8.20 -2.46 -0.03
N ASP A 89 8.15 -1.39 0.76
CA ASP A 89 7.81 -1.48 2.18
C ASP A 89 6.30 -1.65 2.37
N GLU A 90 5.83 -2.87 2.13
CA GLU A 90 4.44 -3.27 2.23
C GLU A 90 4.09 -3.63 3.67
N SER A 91 3.83 -2.62 4.49
CA SER A 91 3.62 -2.78 5.93
C SER A 91 2.20 -2.41 6.40
N GLU A 92 1.32 -1.95 5.50
CA GLU A 92 -0.07 -1.62 5.82
C GLU A 92 -0.87 -2.88 6.16
N PRO A 93 -1.45 -3.00 7.38
CA PRO A 93 -2.26 -4.17 7.75
C PRO A 93 -3.45 -4.39 6.81
N GLY A 94 -3.57 -5.61 6.30
CA GLY A 94 -4.54 -6.01 5.27
C GLY A 94 -3.94 -6.06 3.86
N THR A 95 -2.71 -5.57 3.64
CA THR A 95 -2.06 -5.50 2.32
C THR A 95 -0.97 -6.56 2.17
N CYS A 96 -1.02 -7.33 1.08
CA CYS A 96 -0.07 -8.41 0.80
C CYS A 96 0.15 -8.66 -0.72
N LYS A 97 0.02 -7.62 -1.53
CA LYS A 97 0.05 -7.69 -3.00
C LYS A 97 1.45 -7.50 -3.60
N ASP A 98 2.27 -6.61 -3.02
CA ASP A 98 3.58 -6.27 -3.56
C ASP A 98 4.55 -7.45 -3.45
N ARG A 99 4.47 -8.21 -2.35
CA ARG A 99 5.24 -9.43 -2.20
C ARG A 99 4.97 -10.45 -3.32
N LEU A 100 3.71 -10.59 -3.77
CA LEU A 100 3.38 -11.51 -4.86
C LEU A 100 4.01 -11.08 -6.19
N ILE A 101 4.13 -9.78 -6.43
CA ILE A 101 4.83 -9.26 -7.61
C ILE A 101 6.31 -9.66 -7.54
N PHE A 102 6.97 -9.45 -6.39
CA PHE A 102 8.37 -9.86 -6.21
C PHE A 102 8.56 -11.37 -6.28
N GLU A 103 7.61 -12.16 -5.75
CA GLU A 103 7.65 -13.63 -5.77
C GLU A 103 7.48 -14.22 -7.18
N HIS A 104 6.66 -13.60 -8.02
CA HIS A 104 6.22 -14.19 -9.28
C HIS A 104 6.72 -13.46 -10.52
N ASP A 105 6.98 -12.15 -10.43
CA ASP A 105 7.38 -11.31 -11.58
C ASP A 105 8.34 -10.18 -11.16
N PRO A 106 9.52 -10.50 -10.55
CA PRO A 106 10.48 -9.50 -10.08
C PRO A 106 11.02 -8.63 -11.20
N HIS A 107 11.14 -9.18 -12.42
CA HIS A 107 11.64 -8.47 -13.58
C HIS A 107 10.70 -7.35 -14.04
N ALA A 108 9.38 -7.46 -13.83
CA ALA A 108 8.43 -6.37 -14.13
C ALA A 108 8.70 -5.13 -13.27
N VAL A 109 9.11 -5.32 -12.00
CA VAL A 109 9.50 -4.21 -11.13
C VAL A 109 10.81 -3.58 -11.61
N ILE A 110 11.82 -4.40 -11.94
CA ILE A 110 13.11 -3.91 -12.48
C ILE A 110 12.85 -3.11 -13.76
N GLU A 111 12.08 -3.65 -14.68
CA GLU A 111 11.70 -3.01 -15.94
C GLU A 111 11.00 -1.66 -15.70
N GLY A 112 10.04 -1.61 -14.77
CA GLY A 112 9.36 -0.37 -14.38
C GLY A 112 10.31 0.68 -13.78
N VAL A 113 11.28 0.25 -12.97
CA VAL A 113 12.32 1.14 -12.39
C VAL A 113 13.20 1.72 -13.50
N VAL A 114 13.65 0.91 -14.47
CA VAL A 114 14.46 1.37 -15.61
C VAL A 114 13.69 2.36 -16.47
N ILE A 115 12.42 2.06 -16.80
CA ILE A 115 11.57 2.96 -17.60
C ILE A 115 11.35 4.30 -16.89
N ALA A 116 11.10 4.29 -15.57
CA ALA A 116 11.00 5.52 -14.78
C ALA A 116 12.32 6.31 -14.81
N GLY A 117 13.46 5.60 -14.81
CA GLY A 117 14.78 6.19 -14.96
C GLY A 117 14.95 6.90 -16.30
N ILE A 118 14.64 6.24 -17.40
CA ILE A 118 14.69 6.82 -18.75
C ILE A 118 13.78 8.06 -18.84
N ALA A 119 12.55 7.97 -18.31
CA ALA A 119 11.57 9.05 -18.35
C ALA A 119 12.01 10.31 -17.59
N THR A 120 12.82 10.16 -16.53
CA THR A 120 13.24 11.27 -15.64
C THR A 120 14.69 11.69 -15.83
N GLY A 121 15.45 10.93 -16.62
CA GLY A 121 16.90 11.11 -16.81
C GLY A 121 17.69 10.70 -15.56
N SER A 122 17.24 9.65 -14.87
CA SER A 122 17.93 9.07 -13.71
C SER A 122 18.79 7.89 -14.18
N HIS A 123 19.94 7.68 -13.55
CA HIS A 123 20.87 6.60 -13.89
C HIS A 123 21.03 5.54 -12.80
N ALA A 124 20.26 5.64 -11.71
CA ALA A 124 20.26 4.66 -10.63
C ALA A 124 18.88 4.47 -10.04
N GLY A 125 18.52 3.21 -9.79
CA GLY A 125 17.31 2.79 -9.11
C GLY A 125 17.61 1.97 -7.86
N TYR A 126 16.81 2.17 -6.81
CA TYR A 126 16.86 1.39 -5.57
C TYR A 126 15.53 0.69 -5.37
N ILE A 127 15.56 -0.62 -5.13
CA ILE A 127 14.38 -1.41 -4.78
C ILE A 127 14.44 -1.68 -3.29
N TYR A 128 13.62 -0.97 -2.52
CA TYR A 128 13.52 -1.10 -1.08
C TYR A 128 12.39 -2.06 -0.73
N VAL A 129 12.68 -3.12 0.02
CA VAL A 129 11.71 -4.12 0.45
C VAL A 129 11.75 -4.24 1.97
N ARG A 130 10.58 -4.41 2.61
CA ARG A 130 10.49 -4.52 4.07
C ARG A 130 11.31 -5.70 4.63
N GLY A 131 11.83 -5.53 5.84
CA GLY A 131 12.74 -6.49 6.47
C GLY A 131 12.16 -7.87 6.71
N GLU A 132 10.83 -7.98 6.88
CA GLU A 132 10.14 -9.26 7.11
C GLU A 132 10.08 -10.15 5.87
N TYR A 133 10.31 -9.59 4.68
CA TYR A 133 10.34 -10.35 3.43
C TYR A 133 11.75 -10.80 3.03
N ARG A 134 12.56 -11.24 4.00
CA ARG A 134 13.96 -11.67 3.78
C ARG A 134 14.10 -12.77 2.71
N TYR A 135 13.12 -13.64 2.58
CA TYR A 135 13.09 -14.70 1.57
C TYR A 135 13.05 -14.16 0.12
N LEU A 136 12.58 -12.92 -0.09
CA LEU A 136 12.61 -12.27 -1.39
C LEU A 136 14.03 -11.83 -1.81
N LEU A 137 14.96 -11.78 -0.86
CA LEU A 137 16.33 -11.33 -1.13
C LEU A 137 16.98 -12.16 -2.23
N GLU A 138 16.88 -13.49 -2.14
CA GLU A 138 17.48 -14.41 -3.12
C GLU A 138 16.85 -14.24 -4.51
N ILE A 139 15.51 -14.10 -4.57
CA ILE A 139 14.76 -13.91 -5.82
C ILE A 139 15.20 -12.61 -6.49
N MET A 140 15.23 -11.51 -5.74
CA MET A 140 15.59 -10.20 -6.27
C MET A 140 17.08 -10.12 -6.67
N GLN A 141 17.97 -10.68 -5.86
CA GLN A 141 19.39 -10.73 -6.18
C GLN A 141 19.66 -11.52 -7.47
N LYS A 142 18.98 -12.67 -7.63
CA LYS A 142 19.06 -13.45 -8.86
C LYS A 142 18.54 -12.65 -10.04
N ALA A 143 17.36 -12.07 -9.96
CA ALA A 143 16.75 -11.30 -11.05
C ALA A 143 17.64 -10.11 -11.50
N ILE A 144 18.18 -9.35 -10.54
CA ILE A 144 19.09 -8.24 -10.81
C ILE A 144 20.38 -8.75 -11.47
N LYS A 145 21.00 -9.82 -10.92
CA LYS A 145 22.22 -10.41 -11.46
C LYS A 145 22.03 -10.90 -12.90
N ASP A 146 20.92 -11.57 -13.18
CA ASP A 146 20.60 -12.09 -14.52
C ASP A 146 20.40 -10.92 -15.51
N ALA A 147 19.74 -9.84 -15.09
CA ALA A 147 19.58 -8.64 -15.91
C ALA A 147 20.92 -7.94 -16.24
N TYR A 148 21.84 -7.87 -15.27
CA TYR A 148 23.21 -7.38 -15.53
C TYR A 148 23.95 -8.28 -16.52
N ALA A 149 23.88 -9.60 -16.34
CA ALA A 149 24.57 -10.57 -17.21
C ALA A 149 24.12 -10.47 -18.67
N ARG A 150 22.86 -10.06 -18.91
CA ARG A 150 22.29 -9.86 -20.26
C ARG A 150 22.46 -8.44 -20.81
N GLY A 151 23.11 -7.53 -20.07
CA GLY A 151 23.29 -6.14 -20.50
C GLY A 151 21.98 -5.32 -20.45
N PHE A 152 21.01 -5.73 -19.63
CA PHE A 152 19.77 -4.99 -19.40
C PHE A 152 19.91 -3.97 -18.27
N LEU A 153 20.99 -4.10 -17.48
CA LEU A 153 21.41 -3.19 -16.43
C LEU A 153 22.92 -2.90 -16.58
N GLY A 154 23.38 -1.82 -15.96
CA GLY A 154 24.77 -1.40 -15.97
C GLY A 154 25.07 -0.39 -17.07
N LYS A 155 26.21 -0.55 -17.74
CA LYS A 155 26.66 0.34 -18.80
C LYS A 155 26.03 -0.02 -20.15
N ASN A 156 25.67 1.03 -20.92
CA ASN A 156 25.20 0.89 -22.30
C ASN A 156 24.08 -0.17 -22.42
N ILE A 157 23.03 -0.06 -21.58
CA ILE A 157 21.95 -1.07 -21.55
C ILE A 157 21.32 -1.22 -22.94
N PHE A 158 21.10 -2.47 -23.37
CA PHE A 158 20.58 -2.83 -24.71
C PHE A 158 21.36 -2.20 -25.88
N GLY A 159 22.60 -1.77 -25.68
CA GLY A 159 23.40 -1.09 -26.72
C GLY A 159 22.93 0.34 -27.06
N SER A 160 22.13 0.95 -26.20
CA SER A 160 21.48 2.26 -26.44
C SER A 160 22.36 3.48 -26.11
N GLY A 161 23.50 3.27 -25.45
CA GLY A 161 24.31 4.36 -24.88
C GLY A 161 23.81 4.86 -23.52
N TYR A 162 22.70 4.35 -23.02
CA TYR A 162 22.17 4.72 -21.71
C TYR A 162 22.72 3.81 -20.61
N ASP A 163 23.17 4.40 -19.52
CA ASP A 163 23.66 3.65 -18.35
C ASP A 163 22.58 3.63 -17.27
N PHE A 164 22.31 2.47 -16.65
CA PHE A 164 21.36 2.39 -15.55
C PHE A 164 21.74 1.29 -14.54
N GLU A 165 21.93 1.68 -13.29
CA GLU A 165 22.26 0.78 -12.19
C GLU A 165 21.04 0.49 -11.34
N VAL A 166 20.88 -0.74 -10.88
CA VAL A 166 19.81 -1.13 -9.94
C VAL A 166 20.40 -1.78 -8.71
N TYR A 167 19.99 -1.29 -7.56
CA TYR A 167 20.39 -1.79 -6.25
C TYR A 167 19.18 -2.29 -5.48
N TRP A 168 19.39 -3.35 -4.73
CA TRP A 168 18.43 -3.88 -3.77
C TRP A 168 18.77 -3.42 -2.35
N HIS A 169 17.75 -3.09 -1.54
CA HIS A 169 17.91 -2.75 -0.12
C HIS A 169 16.82 -3.42 0.72
N GLY A 170 17.23 -4.16 1.75
CA GLY A 170 16.32 -4.74 2.74
C GLY A 170 16.13 -3.79 3.92
N GLY A 171 14.89 -3.47 4.24
CA GLY A 171 14.52 -2.70 5.41
C GLY A 171 14.71 -3.45 6.73
N ALA A 172 14.43 -2.81 7.84
CA ALA A 172 14.56 -3.36 9.20
C ALA A 172 13.20 -3.61 9.90
N GLY A 173 12.08 -3.55 9.17
CA GLY A 173 10.76 -3.88 9.71
C GLY A 173 10.07 -2.73 10.46
N ALA A 174 10.01 -1.54 9.87
CA ALA A 174 9.28 -0.41 10.41
C ALA A 174 8.23 0.10 9.40
N TYR A 175 6.94 0.07 9.76
CA TYR A 175 5.83 0.61 8.96
C TYR A 175 6.05 2.07 8.53
N GLU A 176 6.57 2.88 9.45
CA GLU A 176 6.87 4.30 9.23
C GLU A 176 7.76 4.52 8.01
N VAL A 177 8.65 3.59 7.70
CA VAL A 177 9.58 3.67 6.57
C VAL A 177 8.89 3.55 5.22
N GLY A 178 7.63 3.10 5.17
CA GLY A 178 6.77 3.19 3.99
C GLY A 178 6.44 4.64 3.58
N GLU A 179 6.59 5.62 4.47
CA GLU A 179 6.52 7.04 4.11
C GLU A 179 7.74 7.42 3.26
N GLU A 180 7.52 8.13 2.14
CA GLU A 180 8.55 8.32 1.10
C GLU A 180 9.84 9.00 1.60
N SER A 181 9.74 9.92 2.55
CA SER A 181 10.93 10.61 3.08
C SER A 181 11.62 9.81 4.19
N ALA A 182 10.88 9.08 5.00
CA ALA A 182 11.43 8.15 5.98
C ALA A 182 12.17 6.98 5.30
N LEU A 183 11.66 6.51 4.17
CA LEU A 183 12.32 5.50 3.34
C LEU A 183 13.66 6.00 2.80
N MET A 184 13.74 7.26 2.37
CA MET A 184 15.03 7.86 1.97
C MET A 184 16.01 7.98 3.15
N GLU A 185 15.55 8.40 4.33
CA GLU A 185 16.40 8.46 5.53
C GLU A 185 16.95 7.07 5.90
N SER A 186 16.10 6.03 5.84
CA SER A 186 16.52 4.65 6.07
C SER A 186 17.56 4.19 5.04
N LEU A 187 17.35 4.47 3.76
CA LEU A 187 18.31 4.11 2.70
C LEU A 187 19.64 4.86 2.83
N GLU A 188 19.62 6.08 3.37
CA GLU A 188 20.82 6.87 3.69
C GLU A 188 21.55 6.36 4.95
N GLY A 189 21.07 5.28 5.59
CA GLY A 189 21.67 4.72 6.81
C GLY A 189 21.33 5.50 8.09
N LYS A 190 20.30 6.33 8.04
CA LYS A 190 19.82 7.11 9.18
C LYS A 190 18.58 6.44 9.79
N ARG A 191 18.12 6.96 10.93
CA ARG A 191 16.82 6.59 11.49
C ARG A 191 15.71 6.99 10.52
N GLY A 192 14.80 6.08 10.21
CA GLY A 192 13.68 6.29 9.28
C GLY A 192 12.62 7.25 9.83
N ILE A 193 12.97 8.51 9.95
CA ILE A 193 12.08 9.59 10.39
C ILE A 193 11.74 10.46 9.18
N PRO A 194 10.46 10.85 8.98
CA PRO A 194 10.05 11.70 7.86
C PRO A 194 10.75 13.04 7.83
N ARG A 195 10.98 13.58 6.62
CA ARG A 195 11.53 14.91 6.38
C ARG A 195 10.43 15.96 6.31
N ILE A 196 10.79 17.20 6.69
CA ILE A 196 9.93 18.38 6.45
C ILE A 196 9.78 18.60 4.95
N ARG A 197 8.58 18.90 4.51
CA ARG A 197 8.25 19.29 3.14
C ARG A 197 7.60 20.67 3.12
N PRO A 198 7.97 21.60 2.24
CA PRO A 198 9.03 21.54 1.23
C PRO A 198 10.45 21.56 1.83
N PRO A 199 11.49 21.08 1.08
CA PRO A 199 11.45 20.63 -0.31
C PRO A 199 10.84 19.24 -0.50
N PHE A 200 10.20 19.01 -1.66
CA PHE A 200 9.67 17.71 -2.04
C PHE A 200 10.77 16.80 -2.63
N PRO A 201 10.67 15.46 -2.50
CA PRO A 201 11.68 14.52 -2.99
C PRO A 201 12.05 14.67 -4.47
N ALA A 202 11.08 15.03 -5.32
CA ALA A 202 11.31 15.26 -6.74
C ALA A 202 12.34 16.37 -7.02
N VAL A 203 12.60 17.25 -6.05
CA VAL A 203 13.57 18.34 -6.15
C VAL A 203 14.79 18.08 -5.28
N VAL A 204 14.59 17.67 -4.01
CA VAL A 204 15.65 17.35 -3.06
C VAL A 204 15.27 16.06 -2.32
N GLY A 205 15.76 14.96 -2.81
CA GLY A 205 15.47 13.62 -2.31
C GLY A 205 16.70 12.92 -1.74
N LEU A 206 16.94 11.70 -2.21
CA LEU A 206 18.01 10.81 -1.77
C LEU A 206 19.39 11.46 -1.98
N TRP A 207 20.20 11.51 -0.92
CA TRP A 207 21.51 12.19 -0.89
C TRP A 207 21.49 13.63 -1.46
N GLY A 208 20.33 14.28 -1.34
CA GLY A 208 20.10 15.63 -1.85
C GLY A 208 19.89 15.72 -3.36
N GLY A 209 19.79 14.61 -4.07
CA GLY A 209 19.45 14.54 -5.50
C GLY A 209 17.95 14.40 -5.74
N PRO A 210 17.42 14.89 -6.88
CA PRO A 210 16.02 14.67 -7.23
C PRO A 210 15.67 13.18 -7.23
N THR A 211 14.58 12.80 -6.59
CA THR A 211 14.19 11.40 -6.41
C THR A 211 12.71 11.19 -6.70
N VAL A 212 12.41 10.18 -7.50
CA VAL A 212 11.04 9.68 -7.69
C VAL A 212 10.85 8.42 -6.89
N ILE A 213 9.86 8.41 -6.00
CA ILE A 213 9.48 7.25 -5.21
C ILE A 213 8.13 6.75 -5.71
N ASN A 214 8.05 5.48 -6.12
CA ASN A 214 6.81 4.81 -6.50
C ASN A 214 6.70 3.44 -5.83
N ASN A 215 5.48 3.04 -5.50
CA ASN A 215 5.18 1.70 -5.01
C ASN A 215 5.50 0.63 -6.07
N ALA A 216 5.80 -0.61 -5.63
CA ALA A 216 6.18 -1.73 -6.50
C ALA A 216 5.11 -2.07 -7.55
N GLU A 217 3.82 -2.16 -7.18
CA GLU A 217 2.72 -2.41 -8.12
C GLU A 217 2.59 -1.28 -9.15
N THR A 218 2.81 -0.03 -8.73
CA THR A 218 2.80 1.11 -9.63
C THR A 218 3.86 0.97 -10.72
N LEU A 219 5.09 0.61 -10.33
CA LEU A 219 6.19 0.41 -11.27
C LEU A 219 5.97 -0.81 -12.15
N ALA A 220 5.50 -1.92 -11.60
CA ALA A 220 5.17 -3.13 -12.37
C ALA A 220 4.04 -2.91 -13.39
N SER A 221 3.19 -1.89 -13.21
CA SER A 221 2.17 -1.51 -14.18
C SER A 221 2.73 -0.78 -15.41
N VAL A 222 3.86 -0.09 -15.27
CA VAL A 222 4.42 0.79 -16.31
C VAL A 222 4.81 0.06 -17.60
N PRO A 223 5.47 -1.12 -17.57
CA PRO A 223 5.78 -1.87 -18.79
C PRO A 223 4.55 -2.17 -19.64
N HIS A 224 3.44 -2.53 -18.99
CA HIS A 224 2.17 -2.82 -19.66
C HIS A 224 1.56 -1.59 -20.33
N ILE A 225 1.69 -0.42 -19.71
CA ILE A 225 1.24 0.85 -20.29
C ILE A 225 2.08 1.19 -21.53
N LEU A 226 3.38 1.00 -21.49
CA LEU A 226 4.23 1.26 -22.65
C LEU A 226 3.87 0.36 -23.83
N LEU A 227 3.62 -0.91 -23.58
CA LEU A 227 3.28 -1.88 -24.64
C LEU A 227 1.85 -1.68 -25.17
N GLY A 228 0.87 -1.56 -24.26
CA GLY A 228 -0.55 -1.49 -24.60
C GLY A 228 -1.06 -0.09 -24.96
N GLY A 229 -0.33 0.96 -24.54
CA GLY A 229 -0.74 2.36 -24.74
C GLY A 229 -1.60 2.92 -23.61
N ALA A 230 -1.60 4.27 -23.52
CA ALA A 230 -2.32 4.99 -22.47
C ALA A 230 -3.83 4.78 -22.52
N GLU A 231 -4.41 4.86 -23.71
CA GLU A 231 -5.86 4.73 -23.91
C GLU A 231 -6.39 3.36 -23.52
N TRP A 232 -5.64 2.29 -23.87
CA TRP A 232 -5.99 0.92 -23.46
C TRP A 232 -6.04 0.81 -21.94
N PHE A 233 -5.01 1.29 -21.25
CA PHE A 233 -4.94 1.19 -19.79
C PHE A 233 -6.00 2.07 -19.11
N ALA A 234 -6.23 3.28 -19.63
CA ALA A 234 -7.25 4.19 -19.10
C ALA A 234 -8.66 3.60 -19.17
N LYS A 235 -8.98 2.82 -20.23
CA LYS A 235 -10.29 2.18 -20.41
C LYS A 235 -10.58 1.03 -19.44
N LEU A 236 -9.57 0.52 -18.74
CA LEU A 236 -9.74 -0.54 -17.74
C LEU A 236 -10.32 -0.04 -16.41
N GLY A 237 -10.46 1.27 -16.24
CA GLY A 237 -11.02 1.89 -15.03
C GLY A 237 -11.86 3.12 -15.33
N PRO A 238 -12.47 3.73 -14.32
CA PRO A 238 -13.23 4.96 -14.50
C PRO A 238 -12.31 6.15 -14.83
N PRO A 239 -12.84 7.27 -15.33
CA PRO A 239 -12.06 8.44 -15.70
C PRO A 239 -11.07 8.87 -14.60
N LYS A 240 -9.82 9.12 -14.98
CA LYS A 240 -8.70 9.50 -14.08
C LYS A 240 -8.26 8.40 -13.09
N ASN A 241 -8.81 7.21 -13.15
CA ASN A 241 -8.46 6.05 -12.34
C ASN A 241 -8.22 4.84 -13.25
N GLY A 242 -7.28 4.95 -14.18
CA GLY A 242 -7.00 3.90 -15.18
C GLY A 242 -6.42 2.62 -14.60
N GLY A 243 -6.59 1.56 -15.37
CA GLY A 243 -5.97 0.28 -15.14
C GLY A 243 -6.69 -0.66 -14.19
N THR A 244 -5.94 -1.66 -13.77
CA THR A 244 -6.32 -2.66 -12.77
C THR A 244 -5.62 -2.38 -11.44
N ARG A 245 -6.00 -3.14 -10.42
CA ARG A 245 -5.35 -3.15 -9.14
C ARG A 245 -5.41 -4.53 -8.52
N LEU A 246 -4.35 -4.90 -7.80
CA LEU A 246 -4.32 -6.06 -6.93
C LEU A 246 -5.05 -5.73 -5.62
N PHE A 247 -6.23 -6.30 -5.42
CA PHE A 247 -6.99 -6.18 -4.18
C PHE A 247 -6.73 -7.37 -3.27
N CYS A 248 -6.32 -7.09 -2.03
CA CYS A 248 -6.11 -8.12 -1.01
C CYS A 248 -7.42 -8.29 -0.23
N LEU A 249 -8.08 -9.44 -0.35
CA LEU A 249 -9.30 -9.76 0.36
C LEU A 249 -8.96 -10.64 1.56
N SER A 250 -9.30 -10.20 2.76
CA SER A 250 -9.03 -10.91 4.02
C SER A 250 -10.15 -10.75 5.04
N GLY A 251 -9.99 -11.38 6.19
CA GLY A 251 -10.99 -11.41 7.25
C GLY A 251 -12.05 -12.50 7.02
N HIS A 252 -13.30 -12.23 7.36
CA HIS A 252 -14.38 -13.20 7.32
C HIS A 252 -15.00 -13.30 5.92
N LEU A 253 -14.28 -13.98 5.02
CA LEU A 253 -14.69 -14.29 3.66
C LEU A 253 -14.54 -15.77 3.37
N ASN A 254 -15.40 -16.32 2.51
CA ASN A 254 -15.28 -17.71 2.06
C ASN A 254 -14.08 -17.93 1.12
N ARG A 255 -13.68 -16.92 0.36
CA ARG A 255 -12.56 -16.97 -0.60
C ARG A 255 -11.61 -15.80 -0.40
N PRO A 256 -10.84 -15.76 0.71
CA PRO A 256 -9.79 -14.75 0.88
C PRO A 256 -8.67 -14.97 -0.15
N GLY A 257 -7.97 -13.90 -0.53
CA GLY A 257 -6.88 -13.98 -1.51
C GLY A 257 -6.54 -12.63 -2.12
N VAL A 258 -5.68 -12.64 -3.14
CA VAL A 258 -5.34 -11.43 -3.90
C VAL A 258 -5.87 -11.60 -5.32
N TYR A 259 -6.69 -10.65 -5.76
CA TYR A 259 -7.36 -10.64 -7.04
C TYR A 259 -7.04 -9.38 -7.82
N GLU A 260 -6.73 -9.50 -9.10
CA GLU A 260 -6.52 -8.35 -9.95
C GLU A 260 -7.82 -7.96 -10.67
N LEU A 261 -8.42 -6.86 -10.22
CA LEU A 261 -9.69 -6.36 -10.73
C LEU A 261 -9.53 -4.97 -11.36
N PRO A 262 -10.40 -4.60 -12.30
CA PRO A 262 -10.44 -3.24 -12.83
C PRO A 262 -10.61 -2.20 -11.71
N MET A 263 -9.94 -1.07 -11.83
CA MET A 263 -10.24 0.08 -10.97
C MET A 263 -11.71 0.42 -11.08
N GLY A 264 -12.35 0.75 -9.96
CA GLY A 264 -13.79 1.03 -9.92
C GLY A 264 -14.67 -0.20 -9.78
N TYR A 265 -14.12 -1.41 -9.62
CA TYR A 265 -14.92 -2.59 -9.32
C TYR A 265 -15.76 -2.36 -8.05
N ASN A 266 -17.03 -2.79 -8.06
CA ASN A 266 -17.95 -2.51 -6.96
C ASN A 266 -17.57 -3.29 -5.69
N LEU A 267 -17.47 -2.60 -4.53
CA LEU A 267 -17.07 -3.22 -3.26
C LEU A 267 -18.01 -4.32 -2.79
N LYS A 268 -19.34 -4.14 -2.95
CA LYS A 268 -20.32 -5.16 -2.59
C LYS A 268 -20.13 -6.44 -3.42
N LYS A 269 -19.93 -6.30 -4.73
CA LYS A 269 -19.60 -7.45 -5.61
C LYS A 269 -18.26 -8.08 -5.22
N MET A 270 -17.27 -7.26 -4.85
CA MET A 270 -15.98 -7.77 -4.40
C MET A 270 -16.10 -8.67 -3.16
N ILE A 271 -16.94 -8.29 -2.20
CA ILE A 271 -17.19 -9.09 -0.98
C ILE A 271 -17.98 -10.35 -1.29
N TYR A 272 -19.10 -10.23 -2.04
CA TYR A 272 -20.05 -11.34 -2.19
C TYR A 272 -19.74 -12.25 -3.38
N ASP A 273 -19.37 -11.70 -4.53
CA ASP A 273 -19.13 -12.49 -5.74
C ASP A 273 -17.68 -13.01 -5.75
N VAL A 274 -16.69 -12.11 -5.62
CA VAL A 274 -15.25 -12.50 -5.62
C VAL A 274 -14.86 -13.19 -4.33
N GLY A 275 -15.12 -12.58 -3.18
CA GLY A 275 -14.82 -13.10 -1.83
C GLY A 275 -15.74 -14.23 -1.39
N GLY A 276 -16.82 -14.52 -2.14
CA GLY A 276 -17.75 -15.63 -1.86
C GLY A 276 -18.68 -15.38 -0.66
N GLY A 277 -18.81 -14.13 -0.20
CA GLY A 277 -19.67 -13.76 0.91
C GLY A 277 -19.11 -14.14 2.29
N ILE A 278 -19.93 -13.94 3.31
CA ILE A 278 -19.58 -14.16 4.72
C ILE A 278 -19.79 -15.64 5.08
N PRO A 279 -18.81 -16.31 5.71
CA PRO A 279 -18.90 -17.71 6.04
C PRO A 279 -19.95 -17.99 7.15
N ASN A 280 -20.35 -19.27 7.25
CA ASN A 280 -21.20 -19.82 8.32
C ASN A 280 -22.58 -19.15 8.46
N GLY A 281 -23.14 -18.58 7.38
CA GLY A 281 -24.45 -17.92 7.41
C GLY A 281 -24.49 -16.66 8.28
N ARG A 282 -23.33 -16.09 8.60
CA ARG A 282 -23.23 -14.83 9.37
C ARG A 282 -23.48 -13.61 8.50
N THR A 283 -23.62 -12.46 9.13
CA THR A 283 -23.86 -11.20 8.44
C THR A 283 -22.61 -10.33 8.43
N LEU A 284 -22.45 -9.55 7.37
CA LEU A 284 -21.43 -8.51 7.30
C LEU A 284 -21.69 -7.46 8.39
N LYS A 285 -20.69 -7.12 9.17
CA LYS A 285 -20.75 -6.06 10.17
C LYS A 285 -20.04 -4.78 9.71
N ALA A 286 -18.84 -4.93 9.20
CA ALA A 286 -18.05 -3.81 8.71
C ALA A 286 -16.99 -4.29 7.70
N VAL A 287 -16.46 -3.35 6.93
CA VAL A 287 -15.30 -3.57 6.07
C VAL A 287 -14.31 -2.42 6.17
N VAL A 288 -13.04 -2.75 6.30
CA VAL A 288 -11.91 -1.85 6.04
C VAL A 288 -11.60 -1.96 4.55
N PRO A 289 -11.78 -0.92 3.73
CA PRO A 289 -11.72 -1.09 2.28
C PRO A 289 -10.32 -1.02 1.68
N GLY A 290 -9.35 -0.45 2.37
CA GLY A 290 -8.05 -0.16 1.76
C GLY A 290 -6.84 -0.20 2.70
N GLY A 291 -6.90 -1.02 3.75
CA GLY A 291 -5.90 -1.09 4.81
C GLY A 291 -6.35 -0.41 6.09
N SER A 292 -5.68 -0.72 7.19
CA SER A 292 -6.07 -0.29 8.55
C SER A 292 -6.17 1.23 8.75
N SER A 293 -5.53 2.00 7.87
CA SER A 293 -5.56 3.48 7.84
C SER A 293 -6.86 4.06 7.31
N CYS A 294 -7.73 3.23 6.70
CA CYS A 294 -8.97 3.70 6.10
C CYS A 294 -10.13 3.73 7.10
N PRO A 295 -10.98 4.78 7.09
CA PRO A 295 -12.26 4.74 7.78
C PRO A 295 -13.09 3.52 7.36
N ILE A 296 -13.62 2.79 8.34
CA ILE A 296 -14.44 1.60 8.11
C ILE A 296 -15.79 1.95 7.48
N LEU A 297 -16.34 1.01 6.70
CA LEU A 297 -17.68 1.10 6.13
C LEU A 297 -18.62 0.08 6.75
N THR A 298 -19.88 0.45 6.90
CA THR A 298 -20.99 -0.42 7.34
C THR A 298 -21.65 -1.11 6.16
N PRO A 299 -22.49 -2.14 6.36
CA PRO A 299 -23.20 -2.83 5.28
C PRO A 299 -24.04 -1.92 4.37
N GLY A 300 -24.54 -0.80 4.89
CA GLY A 300 -25.31 0.18 4.10
C GLY A 300 -24.44 1.06 3.18
N GLU A 301 -23.11 1.03 3.33
CA GLU A 301 -22.18 1.91 2.64
C GLU A 301 -21.33 1.19 1.57
N ILE A 302 -21.47 -0.13 1.41
CA ILE A 302 -20.59 -0.95 0.54
C ILE A 302 -20.98 -0.94 -0.94
N ASP A 303 -22.11 -0.38 -1.31
CA ASP A 303 -22.49 -0.27 -2.72
C ASP A 303 -21.79 0.93 -3.36
N VAL A 304 -20.48 0.83 -3.49
CA VAL A 304 -19.58 1.90 -3.92
C VAL A 304 -18.51 1.37 -4.87
N SER A 305 -18.08 2.23 -5.78
CA SER A 305 -16.97 1.96 -6.71
C SER A 305 -15.63 2.04 -5.99
N MET A 306 -14.77 1.01 -6.18
CA MET A 306 -13.43 0.94 -5.59
C MET A 306 -12.43 1.72 -6.45
N ASP A 307 -12.62 3.03 -6.51
CA ASP A 307 -11.70 4.01 -7.06
C ASP A 307 -11.42 5.12 -6.03
N PHE A 308 -10.38 5.92 -6.26
CA PHE A 308 -9.95 6.93 -5.28
C PHE A 308 -11.01 8.00 -5.02
N ASP A 309 -11.71 8.44 -6.06
CA ASP A 309 -12.63 9.57 -5.97
C ASP A 309 -13.98 9.14 -5.36
N SER A 310 -14.47 7.95 -5.71
CA SER A 310 -15.71 7.38 -5.16
C SER A 310 -15.55 7.00 -3.69
N MET A 311 -14.43 6.38 -3.31
CA MET A 311 -14.17 6.02 -1.92
C MET A 311 -14.02 7.25 -1.02
N MET A 312 -13.40 8.32 -1.51
CA MET A 312 -13.33 9.60 -0.79
C MET A 312 -14.71 10.22 -0.58
N LYS A 313 -15.59 10.18 -1.60
CA LYS A 313 -16.99 10.64 -1.48
C LYS A 313 -17.79 9.81 -0.49
N ALA A 314 -17.50 8.53 -0.36
CA ALA A 314 -18.11 7.63 0.62
C ALA A 314 -17.58 7.85 2.06
N GLY A 315 -16.69 8.82 2.28
CA GLY A 315 -16.11 9.11 3.58
C GLY A 315 -15.06 8.10 4.05
N SER A 316 -14.44 7.38 3.09
CA SER A 316 -13.35 6.45 3.34
C SER A 316 -12.22 6.67 2.32
N MET A 317 -11.34 5.71 2.14
CA MET A 317 -10.23 5.76 1.19
C MET A 317 -10.07 4.41 0.48
N LEU A 318 -9.61 4.46 -0.78
CA LEU A 318 -9.18 3.26 -1.49
C LEU A 318 -7.91 2.65 -0.86
N GLY A 319 -7.07 3.50 -0.28
CA GLY A 319 -5.85 3.12 0.43
C GLY A 319 -4.91 2.25 -0.41
N SER A 320 -4.39 1.19 0.20
CA SER A 320 -3.52 0.20 -0.45
C SER A 320 -4.30 -0.91 -1.18
N GLY A 321 -5.64 -0.96 -1.07
CA GLY A 321 -6.48 -2.04 -1.61
C GLY A 321 -6.53 -3.28 -0.72
N GLY A 322 -6.10 -3.15 0.53
CA GLY A 322 -6.16 -4.21 1.54
C GLY A 322 -7.52 -4.26 2.23
N LEU A 323 -8.45 -5.10 1.74
CA LEU A 323 -9.76 -5.28 2.36
C LEU A 323 -9.65 -6.19 3.59
N VAL A 324 -10.28 -5.75 4.69
CA VAL A 324 -10.51 -6.61 5.86
C VAL A 324 -12.01 -6.61 6.15
N VAL A 325 -12.63 -7.75 5.92
CA VAL A 325 -14.08 -7.95 6.10
C VAL A 325 -14.34 -8.58 7.46
N VAL A 326 -15.26 -8.03 8.23
CA VAL A 326 -15.61 -8.53 9.55
C VAL A 326 -17.10 -8.82 9.68
N ASP A 327 -17.42 -9.95 10.30
CA ASP A 327 -18.79 -10.39 10.55
C ASP A 327 -19.33 -9.90 11.90
N ASP A 328 -20.57 -10.25 12.21
CA ASP A 328 -21.34 -9.88 13.40
C ASP A 328 -20.74 -10.38 14.71
N THR A 329 -19.76 -11.29 14.69
CA THR A 329 -19.08 -11.77 15.92
C THR A 329 -17.92 -10.90 16.37
N THR A 330 -17.51 -9.92 15.56
CA THR A 330 -16.35 -9.07 15.85
C THR A 330 -16.74 -7.91 16.77
N CYS A 331 -16.05 -7.77 17.89
CA CYS A 331 -16.15 -6.59 18.75
C CYS A 331 -15.43 -5.41 18.12
N MET A 332 -16.13 -4.30 17.86
CA MET A 332 -15.54 -3.12 17.25
C MET A 332 -14.62 -2.35 18.20
N VAL A 333 -14.84 -2.42 19.51
CA VAL A 333 -13.91 -1.85 20.51
C VAL A 333 -12.57 -2.60 20.49
N LYS A 334 -12.61 -3.94 20.46
CA LYS A 334 -11.41 -4.78 20.35
C LYS A 334 -10.68 -4.55 19.02
N PHE A 335 -11.42 -4.39 17.94
CA PHE A 335 -10.85 -4.13 16.62
C PHE A 335 -10.16 -2.77 16.59
N ALA A 336 -10.81 -1.70 17.09
CA ALA A 336 -10.20 -0.38 17.24
C ALA A 336 -8.94 -0.41 18.11
N LEU A 337 -8.98 -1.14 19.24
CA LEU A 337 -7.82 -1.34 20.11
C LEU A 337 -6.66 -2.03 19.36
N ARG A 338 -6.94 -3.06 18.55
CA ARG A 338 -5.90 -3.77 17.80
C ARG A 338 -5.21 -2.85 16.79
N ILE A 339 -5.98 -2.06 16.05
CA ILE A 339 -5.46 -1.05 15.13
C ILE A 339 -4.63 -0.01 15.88
N MET A 340 -5.13 0.50 17.01
CA MET A 340 -4.41 1.51 17.78
C MET A 340 -3.12 0.99 18.41
N LYS A 341 -3.08 -0.29 18.85
CA LYS A 341 -1.83 -0.93 19.31
C LYS A 341 -0.78 -0.95 18.20
N PHE A 342 -1.18 -1.22 16.97
CA PHE A 342 -0.30 -1.19 15.81
C PHE A 342 0.26 0.22 15.59
N TYR A 343 -0.58 1.24 15.46
CA TYR A 343 -0.11 2.62 15.21
C TYR A 343 0.73 3.19 16.34
N GLN A 344 0.42 2.87 17.58
CA GLN A 344 1.22 3.28 18.72
C GLN A 344 2.63 2.64 18.69
N HIS A 345 2.71 1.36 18.32
CA HIS A 345 3.98 0.65 18.18
C HIS A 345 4.82 1.20 17.04
N GLU A 346 4.19 1.49 15.89
CA GLU A 346 4.85 1.95 14.66
C GLU A 346 5.14 3.46 14.62
N SER A 347 4.65 4.23 15.59
CA SER A 347 4.98 5.66 15.68
C SER A 347 6.48 5.86 15.85
N CYS A 348 7.10 6.66 14.97
CA CYS A 348 8.53 7.00 15.10
C CYS A 348 8.85 7.84 16.34
N GLY A 349 7.82 8.37 17.04
CA GLY A 349 7.96 9.17 18.25
C GLY A 349 8.40 10.62 18.01
N TRP A 350 8.52 11.07 16.77
CA TRP A 350 9.02 12.40 16.44
C TRP A 350 8.09 13.51 16.91
N CYS A 351 6.81 13.50 16.51
CA CYS A 351 5.88 14.57 16.82
C CYS A 351 4.92 14.21 17.96
N ILE A 352 4.65 15.19 18.83
CA ILE A 352 3.84 15.01 20.05
C ILE A 352 2.42 14.50 19.75
N PRO A 353 1.66 15.05 18.78
CA PRO A 353 0.27 14.60 18.57
C PRO A 353 0.17 13.11 18.19
N CYS A 354 1.12 12.58 17.42
CA CYS A 354 1.19 11.16 17.09
C CYS A 354 1.67 10.34 18.30
N ARG A 355 2.84 10.67 18.85
CA ARG A 355 3.47 9.91 19.95
C ARG A 355 2.56 9.77 21.16
N GLU A 356 2.05 10.89 21.67
CA GLU A 356 1.19 10.91 22.85
C GLU A 356 -0.26 10.53 22.52
N GLY A 357 -0.79 11.01 21.39
CA GLY A 357 -2.17 10.73 21.00
C GLY A 357 -2.44 9.26 20.79
N THR A 358 -1.56 8.53 20.08
CA THR A 358 -1.73 7.08 19.88
C THR A 358 -1.58 6.29 21.18
N ASP A 359 -0.69 6.71 22.10
CA ASP A 359 -0.54 6.07 23.40
C ASP A 359 -1.78 6.31 24.30
N TRP A 360 -2.31 7.53 24.34
CA TRP A 360 -3.52 7.83 25.10
C TRP A 360 -4.73 7.10 24.55
N LEU A 361 -4.89 7.05 23.24
CA LEU A 361 -5.96 6.30 22.59
C LEU A 361 -5.85 4.79 22.90
N LYS A 362 -4.63 4.23 22.80
CA LYS A 362 -4.37 2.82 23.16
C LYS A 362 -4.74 2.54 24.62
N LYS A 363 -4.29 3.37 25.57
CA LYS A 363 -4.60 3.23 27.00
C LYS A 363 -6.10 3.32 27.27
N THR A 364 -6.78 4.28 26.66
CA THR A 364 -8.23 4.46 26.82
C THR A 364 -9.00 3.28 26.24
N LEU A 365 -8.67 2.83 25.02
CA LEU A 365 -9.31 1.67 24.39
C LEU A 365 -9.04 0.37 25.15
N THR A 366 -7.84 0.20 25.74
CA THR A 366 -7.51 -0.95 26.60
C THR A 366 -8.41 -0.97 27.83
N ARG A 367 -8.55 0.17 28.52
CA ARG A 367 -9.44 0.31 29.67
C ARG A 367 -10.90 0.04 29.30
N PHE A 368 -11.35 0.54 28.15
CA PHE A 368 -12.68 0.27 27.61
C PHE A 368 -12.94 -1.21 27.43
N HIS A 369 -12.07 -1.88 26.70
CA HIS A 369 -12.22 -3.32 26.41
C HIS A 369 -12.22 -4.18 27.68
N ALA A 370 -11.50 -3.74 28.71
CA ALA A 370 -11.50 -4.38 30.04
C ALA A 370 -12.73 -4.04 30.92
N GLY A 371 -13.72 -3.33 30.38
CA GLY A 371 -14.92 -2.92 31.12
C GLY A 371 -14.76 -1.70 32.05
N GLY A 372 -13.58 -1.09 32.09
CA GLY A 372 -13.28 0.09 32.94
C GLY A 372 -13.54 1.45 32.27
N GLY A 373 -14.22 1.47 31.13
CA GLY A 373 -14.58 2.70 30.42
C GLY A 373 -15.69 3.48 31.10
N VAL A 374 -15.64 4.80 30.99
CA VAL A 374 -16.73 5.69 31.43
C VAL A 374 -17.28 6.45 30.22
N LYS A 375 -18.55 6.88 30.29
CA LYS A 375 -19.24 7.50 29.14
C LYS A 375 -18.45 8.66 28.52
N LYS A 376 -17.79 9.50 29.34
CA LYS A 376 -16.95 10.60 28.85
C LYS A 376 -15.76 10.16 28.03
N ASP A 377 -15.26 8.94 28.21
CA ASP A 377 -14.13 8.45 27.44
C ASP A 377 -14.47 8.26 25.96
N ILE A 378 -15.73 7.97 25.63
CA ILE A 378 -16.17 7.83 24.22
C ILE A 378 -15.96 9.16 23.49
N ASP A 379 -16.37 10.25 24.10
CA ASP A 379 -16.23 11.59 23.55
C ASP A 379 -14.74 12.02 23.55
N ASN A 380 -13.96 11.61 24.57
CA ASN A 380 -12.52 11.86 24.64
C ASN A 380 -11.75 11.12 23.52
N ILE A 381 -12.09 9.85 23.20
CA ILE A 381 -11.47 9.12 22.10
C ILE A 381 -11.70 9.89 20.79
N GLN A 382 -12.91 10.35 20.53
CA GLN A 382 -13.22 11.13 19.34
C GLN A 382 -12.46 12.45 19.33
N TYR A 383 -12.50 13.21 20.43
CA TYR A 383 -11.82 14.51 20.58
C TYR A 383 -10.30 14.40 20.38
N LEU A 384 -9.65 13.41 20.99
CA LEU A 384 -8.21 13.16 20.82
C LEU A 384 -7.88 12.86 19.35
N SER A 385 -8.65 11.98 18.72
CA SER A 385 -8.46 11.63 17.32
C SER A 385 -8.65 12.83 16.40
N GLU A 386 -9.67 13.65 16.59
CA GLU A 386 -9.92 14.87 15.81
C GLU A 386 -8.81 15.92 16.00
N ASN A 387 -8.17 15.96 17.19
CA ASN A 387 -7.02 16.83 17.43
C ASN A 387 -5.69 16.29 16.88
N MET A 388 -5.61 15.03 16.51
CA MET A 388 -4.46 14.46 15.79
C MET A 388 -4.50 14.79 14.30
N LEU A 389 -5.68 14.83 13.70
CA LEU A 389 -5.87 15.04 12.25
C LEU A 389 -5.22 16.34 11.76
N GLY A 390 -4.36 16.21 10.74
CA GLY A 390 -3.67 17.32 10.09
C GLY A 390 -2.66 18.05 10.98
N ARG A 391 -2.35 17.52 12.17
CA ARG A 391 -1.40 18.13 13.12
C ARG A 391 -0.19 17.26 13.38
N THR A 392 -0.02 16.20 12.62
CA THR A 392 1.13 15.30 12.68
C THR A 392 2.06 15.56 11.51
N PHE A 393 3.34 15.24 11.71
CA PHE A 393 4.41 15.52 10.78
C PHE A 393 4.30 14.71 9.48
N CYS A 394 3.79 13.49 9.58
CA CYS A 394 3.50 12.58 8.47
C CYS A 394 2.08 12.02 8.60
N PRO A 395 1.57 11.30 7.57
CA PRO A 395 0.22 10.75 7.59
C PRO A 395 -0.05 9.66 8.65
N LEU A 396 0.95 9.15 9.38
CA LEU A 396 0.74 8.08 10.37
C LEU A 396 -0.28 8.47 11.44
N GLY A 397 -0.21 9.70 11.97
CA GLY A 397 -1.18 10.16 12.95
C GLY A 397 -2.60 10.26 12.39
N ASP A 398 -2.74 10.71 11.14
CA ASP A 398 -4.02 10.73 10.44
C ASP A 398 -4.54 9.31 10.19
N ALA A 399 -3.65 8.38 9.81
CA ALA A 399 -3.94 6.97 9.62
C ALA A 399 -4.42 6.26 10.89
N ALA A 400 -3.96 6.71 12.07
CA ALA A 400 -4.45 6.23 13.35
C ALA A 400 -5.81 6.87 13.74
N ALA A 401 -5.96 8.16 13.47
CA ALA A 401 -7.10 8.95 13.89
C ALA A 401 -8.37 8.68 13.07
N MET A 402 -8.26 8.64 11.73
CA MET A 402 -9.40 8.48 10.82
C MET A 402 -10.22 7.21 11.08
N PRO A 403 -9.63 5.99 11.14
CA PRO A 403 -10.39 4.80 11.47
C PRO A 403 -10.95 4.84 12.88
N THR A 404 -10.24 5.40 13.87
CA THR A 404 -10.71 5.52 15.25
C THR A 404 -11.97 6.37 15.35
N ILE A 405 -12.02 7.52 14.66
CA ILE A 405 -13.20 8.35 14.56
C ILE A 405 -14.38 7.58 13.94
N ALA A 406 -14.11 6.81 12.87
CA ALA A 406 -15.13 6.02 12.20
C ALA A 406 -15.69 4.92 13.12
N PHE A 407 -14.83 4.23 13.89
CA PHE A 407 -15.27 3.25 14.89
C PHE A 407 -16.21 3.87 15.92
N VAL A 408 -15.83 4.98 16.53
CA VAL A 408 -16.67 5.65 17.55
C VAL A 408 -17.98 6.14 16.95
N LYS A 409 -17.96 6.78 15.79
CA LYS A 409 -19.17 7.34 15.16
C LYS A 409 -20.15 6.26 14.70
N LYS A 410 -19.65 5.19 14.05
CA LYS A 410 -20.50 4.15 13.43
C LYS A 410 -20.93 3.05 14.40
N PHE A 411 -20.16 2.82 15.46
CA PHE A 411 -20.40 1.73 16.42
C PHE A 411 -20.49 2.24 17.87
N ARG A 412 -20.92 3.49 18.08
CA ARG A 412 -21.00 4.12 19.41
C ARG A 412 -21.69 3.24 20.44
N ARG A 413 -22.79 2.54 20.07
CA ARG A 413 -23.51 1.65 20.96
C ARG A 413 -22.63 0.52 21.50
N GLU A 414 -21.75 -0.05 20.71
CA GLU A 414 -20.85 -1.09 21.20
C GLU A 414 -19.85 -0.54 22.24
N PHE A 415 -19.43 0.72 22.10
CA PHE A 415 -18.64 1.36 23.16
C PHE A 415 -19.48 1.55 24.42
N GLU A 416 -20.75 1.94 24.30
CA GLU A 416 -21.67 2.07 25.45
C GLU A 416 -21.96 0.72 26.11
N ASP A 417 -21.97 -0.38 25.39
CA ASP A 417 -22.14 -1.74 25.93
C ASP A 417 -20.93 -2.23 26.75
N HIS A 418 -19.77 -1.57 26.66
CA HIS A 418 -18.56 -1.84 27.46
C HIS A 418 -18.40 -0.92 28.68
N LEU A 419 -19.44 -0.17 29.08
CA LEU A 419 -19.41 0.71 30.24
C LEU A 419 -19.79 -0.05 31.53
N ASP A 420 -19.48 0.58 32.67
CA ASP A 420 -19.97 0.19 34.00
C ASP A 420 -19.56 -1.23 34.43
N GLY A 421 -18.34 -1.63 34.09
CA GLY A 421 -17.79 -2.94 34.48
C GLY A 421 -18.35 -4.13 33.70
N ARG A 422 -19.11 -3.88 32.64
CA ARG A 422 -19.67 -4.95 31.81
C ARG A 422 -18.57 -5.65 31.00
N PRO A 423 -18.51 -7.00 31.00
CA PRO A 423 -17.59 -7.73 30.16
C PRO A 423 -17.93 -7.53 28.67
N CYS A 424 -16.94 -7.70 27.80
CA CYS A 424 -17.16 -7.62 26.37
C CYS A 424 -18.21 -8.65 25.92
N PRO A 425 -19.32 -8.21 25.29
CA PRO A 425 -20.42 -9.12 24.91
C PRO A 425 -20.01 -10.15 23.83
N TYR A 426 -18.88 -9.95 23.18
CA TYR A 426 -18.34 -10.81 22.13
C TYR A 426 -17.28 -11.82 22.65
N GLU A 427 -16.85 -11.73 23.90
CA GLU A 427 -15.92 -12.68 24.50
C GLU A 427 -16.68 -13.77 25.26
N LYS A 428 -16.40 -15.03 24.95
CA LYS A 428 -16.93 -16.15 25.74
C LYS A 428 -16.32 -16.10 27.14
N ALA A 429 -17.13 -16.34 28.15
CA ALA A 429 -16.65 -16.46 29.53
C ALA A 429 -15.52 -17.54 29.58
N GLY A 430 -14.33 -17.15 30.02
CA GLY A 430 -13.13 -18.00 30.08
C GLY A 430 -11.93 -17.51 29.28
N VAL A 431 -12.12 -16.67 28.25
CA VAL A 431 -10.98 -16.11 27.47
C VAL A 431 -10.34 -14.91 28.20
N ALA A 432 -11.06 -14.28 29.12
CA ALA A 432 -10.56 -13.16 29.91
C ALA A 432 -9.38 -13.53 30.83
N GLU A 433 -9.32 -14.77 31.33
CA GLU A 433 -8.23 -15.25 32.21
C GLU A 433 -6.94 -15.53 31.42
N GLU A 434 -7.03 -16.03 30.19
CA GLU A 434 -5.84 -16.25 29.34
C GLU A 434 -5.19 -14.94 28.88
N MET A 435 -5.98 -13.91 28.66
CA MET A 435 -5.46 -12.60 28.23
C MET A 435 -4.83 -11.79 29.37
N ALA A 436 -5.28 -11.99 30.60
CA ALA A 436 -4.65 -11.39 31.77
C ALA A 436 -3.26 -11.98 32.05
N ALA A 437 -3.06 -13.28 31.75
CA ALA A 437 -1.77 -13.95 31.90
C ALA A 437 -0.72 -13.57 30.83
N LEU A 438 -1.15 -13.02 29.68
CA LEU A 438 -0.27 -12.58 28.59
C LEU A 438 0.07 -11.07 28.63
N SER A 439 -0.41 -10.36 29.65
CA SER A 439 -0.19 -8.92 29.82
C SER A 439 0.94 -8.56 30.82
N HIS A 440 1.71 -9.56 31.25
CA HIS A 440 2.91 -9.40 32.09
C HIS A 440 4.19 -9.61 31.33
#